data_67de0063748116679b22e7271a7c7971
#
_entry.id   67de0063748116679b22e7271a7c7971
#
_cell.length_a   1.000
_cell.length_b   1.000
_cell.length_c   1.000
_cell.angle_alpha   90.00
_cell.angle_beta   90.00
_cell.angle_gamma   90.00
#
_symmetry.space_group_name_H-M   'P 1'
#
loop_
_entity.id
_entity.type
_entity.pdbx_description
1 polymer ?
#
loop_
_entity_poly.entity_id
_entity_poly.type
_entity_poly.pdbx_seq_one_letter_code
_entity_poly.pdbx_strand_id
1 'polypeptide(L)'
;MVRLLKKYTHVVPKFYCFTGYDRDGKWDAEFWHRDLLELIWRIEILMKHSCLPYVMRYCRYVESPYRGMYITLARWCNQPAFFKKKSLGEYVEANGKNSASYRYLGDFKKDFPEAAYFLDLKFRR
;
A
#
# COMPACT_ATOMS: atom_id res chain seq x y z
N MET A 1 -19.83 4.58 6.36
CA MET A 1 -19.26 5.94 6.20
C MET A 1 -18.77 6.22 4.78
N VAL A 2 -17.98 5.37 4.17
CA VAL A 2 -17.48 5.57 2.80
C VAL A 2 -18.63 5.75 1.80
N ARG A 3 -19.65 4.91 1.86
CA ARG A 3 -20.82 5.01 0.97
C ARG A 3 -21.58 6.31 1.18
N LEU A 4 -21.67 6.77 2.43
CA LEU A 4 -22.37 8.01 2.74
C LEU A 4 -21.65 9.21 2.16
N LEU A 5 -20.32 9.26 2.28
CA LEU A 5 -19.52 10.33 1.72
C LEU A 5 -19.67 10.40 0.20
N LYS A 6 -19.63 9.26 -0.47
CA LYS A 6 -19.77 9.21 -1.93
C LYS A 6 -21.16 9.60 -2.40
N LYS A 7 -22.18 9.37 -1.58
CA LYS A 7 -23.55 9.74 -1.90
C LYS A 7 -23.75 11.26 -1.93
N TYR A 8 -23.06 11.99 -1.05
CA TYR A 8 -23.26 13.42 -0.90
C TYR A 8 -22.16 14.28 -1.52
N THR A 9 -21.13 13.68 -2.11
CA THR A 9 -20.05 14.41 -2.75
C THR A 9 -19.63 13.71 -4.04
N HIS A 10 -19.32 14.51 -5.06
CA HIS A 10 -18.78 14.01 -6.31
C HIS A 10 -17.26 13.90 -6.28
N VAL A 11 -16.63 14.28 -5.18
CA VAL A 11 -15.19 14.20 -4.99
C VAL A 11 -14.84 12.79 -4.48
N VAL A 12 -13.80 12.19 -5.05
CA VAL A 12 -13.31 10.88 -4.59
C VAL A 12 -12.71 11.05 -3.19
N PRO A 13 -13.26 10.37 -2.17
CA PRO A 13 -12.71 10.50 -0.81
C PRO A 13 -11.27 9.99 -0.71
N LYS A 14 -10.47 10.68 0.11
CA LYS A 14 -9.10 10.34 0.40
C LYS A 14 -8.96 10.04 1.88
N PHE A 15 -8.37 8.90 2.21
CA PHE A 15 -8.20 8.46 3.59
C PHE A 15 -6.73 8.25 3.91
N TYR A 16 -6.29 8.75 5.05
CA TYR A 16 -4.93 8.56 5.51
C TYR A 16 -4.77 7.15 6.10
N CYS A 17 -3.71 6.46 5.66
CA CYS A 17 -3.34 5.15 6.17
C CYS A 17 -2.02 5.29 6.92
N PHE A 18 -2.09 5.41 8.25
CA PHE A 18 -0.90 5.52 9.08
C PHE A 18 -0.32 4.12 9.30
N THR A 19 0.98 3.97 9.09
CA THR A 19 1.64 2.67 9.15
C THR A 19 3.01 2.77 9.81
N GLY A 20 3.51 1.64 10.33
CA GLY A 20 4.85 1.56 10.90
C GLY A 20 4.98 2.04 12.32
N TYR A 21 3.87 2.32 13.03
CA TYR A 21 3.90 2.78 14.41
C TYR A 21 3.42 1.69 15.36
N ASP A 22 4.20 1.43 16.40
CA ASP A 22 3.78 0.55 17.49
C ASP A 22 3.79 1.34 18.79
N ARG A 23 2.63 1.43 19.42
CA ARG A 23 2.43 2.18 20.65
C ARG A 23 3.33 1.67 21.79
N ASP A 24 3.56 0.36 21.83
CA ASP A 24 4.36 -0.27 22.88
C ASP A 24 5.85 -0.33 22.57
N GLY A 25 6.26 0.18 21.41
CA GLY A 25 7.65 0.25 21.03
C GLY A 25 8.28 -1.09 20.65
N LYS A 26 7.49 -2.04 20.20
CA LYS A 26 7.98 -3.37 19.83
C LYS A 26 8.05 -3.54 18.32
N TRP A 27 9.11 -3.04 17.72
CA TRP A 27 9.33 -3.14 16.28
C TRP A 27 10.16 -4.38 15.94
N ASP A 28 9.60 -5.57 16.21
CA ASP A 28 10.22 -6.84 15.88
C ASP A 28 9.75 -7.36 14.50
N ALA A 29 10.27 -8.51 14.08
CA ALA A 29 9.94 -9.08 12.77
C ALA A 29 8.44 -9.40 12.66
N GLU A 30 7.84 -9.88 13.73
CA GLU A 30 6.41 -10.19 13.76
C GLU A 30 5.58 -8.92 13.59
N PHE A 31 5.98 -7.83 14.23
CA PHE A 31 5.30 -6.54 14.09
C PHE A 31 5.31 -6.09 12.62
N TRP A 32 6.49 -6.11 11.99
CA TRP A 32 6.62 -5.61 10.62
C TRP A 32 5.83 -6.45 9.62
N HIS A 33 5.79 -7.75 9.82
CA HIS A 33 5.00 -8.63 8.97
C HIS A 33 3.51 -8.29 9.08
N ARG A 34 3.01 -8.17 10.31
CA ARG A 34 1.61 -7.85 10.56
C ARG A 34 1.25 -6.46 10.05
N ASP A 35 2.11 -5.46 10.33
CA ASP A 35 1.85 -4.08 9.94
C ASP A 35 1.72 -3.94 8.42
N LEU A 36 2.62 -4.59 7.68
CA LEU A 36 2.57 -4.52 6.22
C LEU A 36 1.30 -5.18 5.68
N LEU A 37 0.90 -6.33 6.22
CA LEU A 37 -0.35 -6.98 5.81
C LEU A 37 -1.56 -6.10 6.10
N GLU A 38 -1.60 -5.48 7.28
CA GLU A 38 -2.71 -4.60 7.65
C GLU A 38 -2.79 -3.38 6.74
N LEU A 39 -1.65 -2.81 6.36
CA LEU A 39 -1.60 -1.71 5.41
C LEU A 39 -2.20 -2.13 4.07
N ILE A 40 -1.79 -3.28 3.56
CA ILE A 40 -2.27 -3.81 2.29
C ILE A 40 -3.79 -4.03 2.33
N TRP A 41 -4.31 -4.61 3.40
CA TRP A 41 -5.75 -4.82 3.56
C TRP A 41 -6.53 -3.51 3.59
N ARG A 42 -6.01 -2.50 4.28
CA ARG A 42 -6.67 -1.18 4.30
C ARG A 42 -6.70 -0.54 2.91
N ILE A 43 -5.60 -0.63 2.16
CA ILE A 43 -5.55 -0.13 0.79
C ILE A 43 -6.56 -0.88 -0.08
N GLU A 44 -6.62 -2.20 0.05
CA GLU A 44 -7.56 -3.03 -0.73
C GLU A 44 -9.01 -2.62 -0.46
N ILE A 45 -9.37 -2.40 0.80
CA ILE A 45 -10.72 -1.98 1.17
C ILE A 45 -11.05 -0.65 0.50
N LEU A 46 -10.12 0.30 0.54
CA LEU A 46 -10.34 1.62 -0.07
C LEU A 46 -10.47 1.50 -1.58
N MET A 47 -9.67 0.65 -2.22
CA MET A 47 -9.78 0.41 -3.67
C MET A 47 -11.15 -0.11 -4.04
N LYS A 48 -11.68 -1.06 -3.28
CA LYS A 48 -13.00 -1.66 -3.55
C LYS A 48 -14.13 -0.66 -3.40
N HIS A 49 -13.94 0.36 -2.57
CA HIS A 49 -14.94 1.41 -2.35
C HIS A 49 -14.64 2.66 -3.17
N SER A 50 -13.73 2.59 -4.13
CA SER A 50 -13.34 3.70 -5.00
C SER A 50 -12.85 4.92 -4.22
N CYS A 51 -12.11 4.67 -3.14
CA CYS A 51 -11.50 5.70 -2.32
C CYS A 51 -9.99 5.69 -2.49
N LEU A 52 -9.36 6.83 -2.27
CA LEU A 52 -7.91 6.98 -2.42
C LEU A 52 -7.22 6.84 -1.07
N PRO A 53 -6.20 5.99 -0.95
CA PRO A 53 -5.37 5.95 0.24
C PRO A 53 -4.27 7.00 0.15
N TYR A 54 -3.87 7.54 1.29
CA TYR A 54 -2.66 8.33 1.43
C TYR A 54 -1.81 7.69 2.52
N VAL A 55 -0.69 7.10 2.14
CA VAL A 55 0.13 6.35 3.09
C VAL A 55 1.05 7.30 3.84
N MET A 56 0.92 7.28 5.18
CA MET A 56 1.77 8.06 6.08
C MET A 56 2.61 7.08 6.89
N ARG A 57 3.93 7.12 6.68
CA ARG A 57 4.87 6.21 7.32
C ARG A 57 5.47 6.82 8.57
N TYR A 58 5.38 6.08 9.69
CA TYR A 58 6.13 6.48 10.89
C TYR A 58 7.63 6.34 10.60
N CYS A 59 8.44 7.26 11.14
CA CYS A 59 9.86 7.37 10.79
C CYS A 59 10.69 6.09 11.02
N ARG A 60 10.22 5.18 11.89
CA ARG A 60 10.92 3.93 12.16
C ARG A 60 10.81 2.90 11.03
N TYR A 61 10.04 3.21 9.97
CA TYR A 61 9.92 2.27 8.83
C TYR A 61 11.28 1.94 8.21
N VAL A 62 12.28 2.82 8.35
CA VAL A 62 13.62 2.58 7.80
C VAL A 62 14.31 1.38 8.44
N GLU A 63 13.86 0.96 9.62
CA GLU A 63 14.41 -0.20 10.33
C GLU A 63 13.73 -1.51 9.91
N SER A 64 12.65 -1.43 9.12
CA SER A 64 11.89 -2.60 8.70
C SER A 64 12.65 -3.41 7.64
N PRO A 65 12.59 -4.75 7.69
CA PRO A 65 13.08 -5.56 6.58
C PRO A 65 12.27 -5.35 5.30
N TYR A 66 11.07 -4.74 5.41
CA TYR A 66 10.20 -4.44 4.27
C TYR A 66 10.22 -2.96 3.89
N ARG A 67 11.27 -2.25 4.29
CA ARG A 67 11.42 -0.81 4.04
C ARG A 67 11.14 -0.42 2.59
N GLY A 68 11.69 -1.17 1.64
CA GLY A 68 11.50 -0.89 0.22
C GLY A 68 10.05 -1.02 -0.21
N MET A 69 9.32 -1.97 0.36
CA MET A 69 7.91 -2.16 0.06
C MET A 69 7.06 -1.01 0.58
N TYR A 70 7.36 -0.51 1.80
CA TYR A 70 6.68 0.68 2.33
C TYR A 70 6.87 1.89 1.42
N ILE A 71 8.10 2.10 0.95
CA ILE A 71 8.42 3.22 0.06
C ILE A 71 7.65 3.08 -1.25
N THR A 72 7.66 1.89 -1.83
CA THR A 72 7.00 1.62 -3.12
C THR A 72 5.48 1.81 -3.01
N LEU A 73 4.87 1.29 -1.94
CA LEU A 73 3.44 1.46 -1.70
C LEU A 73 3.07 2.95 -1.57
N ALA A 74 3.86 3.70 -0.81
CA ALA A 74 3.58 5.12 -0.62
C ALA A 74 3.70 5.90 -1.93
N ARG A 75 4.71 5.62 -2.74
CA ARG A 75 4.88 6.30 -4.03
C ARG A 75 3.72 6.03 -4.98
N TRP A 76 3.23 4.80 -5.00
CA TRP A 76 2.10 4.44 -5.85
C TRP A 76 0.79 5.03 -5.31
N CYS A 77 0.50 4.83 -4.03
CA CYS A 77 -0.75 5.27 -3.41
C CYS A 77 -0.90 6.79 -3.39
N ASN A 78 0.20 7.50 -3.14
CA ASN A 78 0.13 8.94 -2.92
C ASN A 78 0.12 9.76 -4.21
N GLN A 79 0.13 9.08 -5.36
CA GLN A 79 0.01 9.71 -6.67
C GLN A 79 -1.24 9.18 -7.37
N PRO A 80 -2.38 9.87 -7.24
CA PRO A 80 -3.65 9.40 -7.80
C PRO A 80 -3.60 9.03 -9.29
N ALA A 81 -2.79 9.74 -10.08
CA ALA A 81 -2.65 9.45 -11.50
C ALA A 81 -2.15 8.03 -11.75
N PHE A 82 -1.25 7.52 -10.93
CA PHE A 82 -0.76 6.15 -11.05
C PHE A 82 -1.69 5.15 -10.36
N PHE A 83 -2.15 5.49 -9.17
CA PHE A 83 -2.99 4.60 -8.39
C PHE A 83 -4.29 4.24 -9.11
N LYS A 84 -4.91 5.22 -9.75
CA LYS A 84 -6.18 5.01 -10.45
C LYS A 84 -6.05 4.22 -11.75
N LYS A 85 -4.88 4.26 -12.40
CA LYS A 85 -4.69 3.68 -13.72
C LYS A 85 -3.96 2.35 -13.73
N LYS A 86 -3.12 2.09 -12.74
CA LYS A 86 -2.25 0.93 -12.72
C LYS A 86 -2.36 0.16 -11.41
N SER A 87 -2.23 -1.16 -11.50
CA SER A 87 -2.00 -1.98 -10.31
C SER A 87 -0.58 -1.70 -9.81
N LEU A 88 -0.28 -2.13 -8.58
CA LEU A 88 1.06 -1.98 -8.04
C LEU A 88 2.09 -2.70 -8.90
N GLY A 89 1.77 -3.92 -9.36
CA GLY A 89 2.66 -4.67 -10.24
C GLY A 89 2.95 -3.94 -11.54
N GLU A 90 1.92 -3.38 -12.19
CA GLU A 90 2.10 -2.62 -13.42
C GLU A 90 2.93 -1.36 -13.20
N TYR A 91 2.70 -0.67 -12.09
CA TYR A 91 3.46 0.52 -11.75
C TYR A 91 4.96 0.21 -11.60
N VAL A 92 5.28 -0.88 -10.92
CA VAL A 92 6.67 -1.28 -10.71
C VAL A 92 7.32 -1.75 -12.01
N GLU A 93 6.60 -2.50 -12.84
CA GLU A 93 7.12 -2.94 -14.14
C GLU A 93 7.45 -1.77 -15.05
N ALA A 94 6.67 -0.69 -14.98
CA ALA A 94 6.93 0.52 -15.76
C ALA A 94 8.25 1.19 -15.37
N ASN A 95 8.72 0.97 -14.13
CA ASN A 95 10.00 1.48 -13.65
C ASN A 95 11.19 0.59 -14.08
N GLY A 96 10.92 -0.55 -14.73
CA GLY A 96 11.95 -1.45 -15.23
C GLY A 96 12.21 -2.64 -14.30
N LYS A 97 12.50 -3.79 -14.91
CA LYS A 97 12.75 -5.04 -14.18
C LYS A 97 14.06 -5.04 -13.39
N ASN A 98 14.94 -4.11 -13.68
CA ASN A 98 16.21 -3.97 -12.95
C ASN A 98 16.10 -2.96 -11.81
N SER A 99 14.92 -2.38 -11.57
CA SER A 99 14.74 -1.41 -10.51
C SER A 99 14.69 -2.09 -9.14
N ALA A 100 15.01 -1.32 -8.11
CA ALA A 100 14.91 -1.79 -6.73
C ALA A 100 13.46 -2.16 -6.38
N SER A 101 12.49 -1.40 -6.90
CA SER A 101 11.06 -1.65 -6.65
C SER A 101 10.65 -3.04 -7.16
N TYR A 102 11.14 -3.43 -8.32
CA TYR A 102 10.83 -4.75 -8.87
C TYR A 102 11.36 -5.86 -7.96
N ARG A 103 12.57 -5.70 -7.42
CA ARG A 103 13.15 -6.66 -6.50
C ARG A 103 12.35 -6.74 -5.20
N TYR A 104 11.88 -5.60 -4.69
CA TYR A 104 11.06 -5.58 -3.48
C TYR A 104 9.75 -6.34 -3.65
N LEU A 105 9.15 -6.26 -4.83
CA LEU A 105 7.94 -7.05 -5.13
C LEU A 105 8.23 -8.54 -5.15
N GLY A 106 9.38 -8.94 -5.69
CA GLY A 106 9.80 -10.33 -5.69
C GLY A 106 9.93 -10.87 -4.27
N ASP A 107 10.57 -10.11 -3.40
CA ASP A 107 10.73 -10.48 -2.00
C ASP A 107 9.36 -10.54 -1.29
N PHE A 108 8.49 -9.60 -1.60
CA PHE A 108 7.14 -9.58 -1.05
C PHE A 108 6.36 -10.84 -1.41
N LYS A 109 6.45 -11.28 -2.65
CA LYS A 109 5.76 -12.51 -3.08
C LYS A 109 6.22 -13.74 -2.32
N LYS A 110 7.50 -13.80 -1.97
CA LYS A 110 8.06 -14.90 -1.20
C LYS A 110 7.59 -14.90 0.25
N ASP A 111 7.59 -13.72 0.87
CA ASP A 111 7.29 -13.58 2.29
C ASP A 111 5.79 -13.51 2.58
N PHE A 112 4.99 -13.08 1.60
CA PHE A 112 3.55 -12.88 1.74
C PHE A 112 2.79 -13.56 0.61
N PRO A 113 2.91 -14.89 0.46
CA PRO A 113 2.22 -15.58 -0.64
C PRO A 113 0.70 -15.43 -0.58
N GLU A 114 0.14 -15.29 0.61
CA GLU A 114 -1.31 -15.13 0.81
C GLU A 114 -1.81 -13.76 0.35
N ALA A 115 -0.91 -12.79 0.19
CA ALA A 115 -1.26 -11.44 -0.23
C ALA A 115 -0.72 -11.09 -1.61
N ALA A 116 -0.11 -12.04 -2.32
CA ALA A 116 0.48 -11.76 -3.63
C ALA A 116 -0.55 -11.28 -4.66
N TYR A 117 -1.81 -11.68 -4.52
CA TYR A 117 -2.89 -11.25 -5.41
C TYR A 117 -3.06 -9.73 -5.43
N PHE A 118 -2.68 -9.06 -4.35
CA PHE A 118 -2.81 -7.60 -4.22
C PHE A 118 -2.05 -6.86 -5.34
N LEU A 119 -0.96 -7.44 -5.83
CA LEU A 119 -0.13 -6.79 -6.84
C LEU A 119 -0.87 -6.58 -8.17
N ASP A 120 -1.92 -7.35 -8.42
CA ASP A 120 -2.71 -7.27 -9.65
C ASP A 120 -4.02 -6.50 -9.48
N LEU A 121 -4.32 -6.04 -8.27
CA LEU A 121 -5.56 -5.31 -8.01
C LEU A 121 -5.48 -3.89 -8.57
N LYS A 122 -6.59 -3.42 -9.14
CA LYS A 122 -6.71 -2.08 -9.69
C LYS A 122 -7.79 -1.28 -8.97
N PHE A 123 -7.61 0.03 -8.96
CA PHE A 123 -8.60 0.96 -8.41
C PHE A 123 -9.94 0.79 -9.14
N ARG A 124 -11.00 0.70 -8.35
CA ARG A 124 -12.35 0.50 -8.88
C ARG A 124 -13.05 1.86 -9.00
N ARG A 125 -13.45 2.20 -10.21
CA ARG A 125 -14.18 3.44 -10.48
C ARG A 125 -15.67 3.28 -10.23
#